data_21997c00e2c9b02cc32a0c490fe8a534
#
_entry.id   21997c00e2c9b02cc32a0c490fe8a534
#
_cell.length_a   1.000
_cell.length_b   1.000
_cell.length_c   1.000
_cell.angle_alpha   90.00
_cell.angle_beta   90.00
_cell.angle_gamma   90.00
#
_symmetry.space_group_name_H-M   'P 1'
#
loop_
_entity.id
_entity.type
_entity.pdbx_description
1 polymer ?
#
loop_
_entity_poly.entity_id
_entity_poly.type
_entity_poly.pdbx_seq_one_letter_code
_entity_poly.pdbx_strand_id
1 'polypeptide(L)'
;MKMNRLPEAKEAMEKQAANDPNDAETRYFLGVINQQLKDDVTARKWYDEAVKLNPQYLEARVAIAELVYLDAKKIRAEMNQLGITADDKKKRFELDKVLVEKLKVALPYWEACEKISPDDERVLDNLYSIYQNLDMQPQMARIEKKMKSLGLWD
;
A
#
# COMPACT_ATOMS: atom_id res chain seq x y z
N MET A 1 10.53 -20.35 14.49
CA MET A 1 11.54 -21.00 13.61
C MET A 1 11.56 -20.50 12.16
N LYS A 2 10.63 -19.68 11.66
CA LYS A 2 10.64 -19.19 10.26
C LYS A 2 11.55 -17.97 9.98
N MET A 3 11.90 -17.18 11.00
CA MET A 3 12.70 -15.95 10.81
C MET A 3 14.20 -16.19 10.52
N ASN A 4 14.72 -17.39 10.77
CA ASN A 4 16.16 -17.67 10.61
C ASN A 4 16.59 -17.92 9.16
N ARG A 5 15.65 -18.03 8.20
CA ARG A 5 15.96 -18.27 6.79
C ARG A 5 15.85 -17.04 5.88
N LEU A 6 15.39 -15.91 6.42
CA LEU A 6 15.24 -14.68 5.61
C LEU A 6 16.59 -14.13 5.10
N PRO A 7 17.67 -14.10 5.91
CA PRO A 7 18.97 -13.66 5.41
C PRO A 7 19.52 -14.56 4.30
N GLU A 8 19.38 -15.89 4.44
CA GLU A 8 19.80 -16.86 3.42
C GLU A 8 18.98 -16.71 2.12
N ALA A 9 17.67 -16.52 2.26
CA ALA A 9 16.78 -16.26 1.13
C ALA A 9 17.14 -14.96 0.42
N LYS A 10 17.46 -13.91 1.19
CA LYS A 10 17.92 -12.63 0.65
C LYS A 10 19.17 -12.80 -0.19
N GLU A 11 20.20 -13.48 0.34
CA GLU A 11 21.46 -13.73 -0.39
C GLU A 11 21.24 -14.52 -1.69
N ALA A 12 20.39 -15.55 -1.63
CA ALA A 12 20.06 -16.34 -2.81
C ALA A 12 19.35 -15.49 -3.89
N MET A 13 18.39 -14.66 -3.49
CA MET A 13 17.68 -13.75 -4.40
C MET A 13 18.58 -12.63 -4.95
N GLU A 14 19.53 -12.11 -4.16
CA GLU A 14 20.52 -11.13 -4.64
C GLU A 14 21.42 -11.73 -5.71
N LYS A 15 21.87 -12.98 -5.54
CA LYS A 15 22.63 -13.70 -6.56
C LYS A 15 21.80 -13.93 -7.83
N GLN A 16 20.53 -14.30 -7.70
CA GLN A 16 19.63 -14.45 -8.84
C GLN A 16 19.44 -13.12 -9.58
N ALA A 17 19.22 -12.02 -8.83
CA ALA A 17 19.08 -10.68 -9.39
C ALA A 17 20.34 -10.23 -10.16
N ALA A 18 21.54 -10.64 -9.73
CA ALA A 18 22.78 -10.38 -10.43
C ALA A 18 22.93 -11.20 -11.71
N ASN A 19 22.42 -12.46 -11.70
CA ASN A 19 22.48 -13.35 -12.86
C ASN A 19 21.45 -12.98 -13.93
N ASP A 20 20.26 -12.51 -13.52
CA ASP A 20 19.21 -12.00 -14.42
C ASP A 20 18.81 -10.57 -14.03
N PRO A 21 19.47 -9.56 -14.63
CA PRO A 21 19.18 -8.16 -14.34
C PRO A 21 17.79 -7.70 -14.75
N ASN A 22 17.11 -8.43 -15.65
CA ASN A 22 15.80 -8.04 -16.19
C ASN A 22 14.61 -8.77 -15.53
N ASP A 23 14.85 -9.60 -14.53
CA ASP A 23 13.82 -10.32 -13.82
C ASP A 23 13.12 -9.42 -12.79
N ALA A 24 11.94 -8.94 -13.14
CA ALA A 24 11.11 -8.09 -12.26
C ALA A 24 10.58 -8.86 -11.04
N GLU A 25 10.33 -10.16 -11.19
CA GLU A 25 9.79 -11.01 -10.12
C GLU A 25 10.81 -11.16 -8.99
N THR A 26 12.08 -11.44 -9.33
CA THR A 26 13.16 -11.49 -8.34
C THR A 26 13.32 -10.16 -7.60
N ARG A 27 13.18 -9.01 -8.29
CA ARG A 27 13.18 -7.67 -7.63
C ARG A 27 12.03 -7.53 -6.65
N TYR A 28 10.84 -7.95 -7.05
CA TYR A 28 9.68 -7.93 -6.17
C TYR A 28 9.91 -8.79 -4.91
N PHE A 29 10.40 -10.02 -5.04
CA PHE A 29 10.68 -10.89 -3.89
C PHE A 29 11.77 -10.34 -2.97
N LEU A 30 12.79 -9.67 -3.50
CA LEU A 30 13.77 -8.94 -2.68
C LEU A 30 13.11 -7.83 -1.86
N GLY A 31 12.16 -7.11 -2.46
CA GLY A 31 11.33 -6.16 -1.75
C GLY A 31 10.57 -6.81 -0.59
N VAL A 32 9.88 -7.93 -0.84
CA VAL A 32 9.13 -8.68 0.18
C VAL A 32 10.04 -9.13 1.34
N ILE A 33 11.20 -9.69 1.03
CA ILE A 33 12.15 -10.15 2.05
C ILE A 33 12.64 -8.98 2.92
N ASN A 34 13.01 -7.84 2.30
CA ASN A 34 13.46 -6.68 3.06
C ASN A 34 12.34 -6.10 3.93
N GLN A 35 11.10 -6.08 3.44
CA GLN A 35 9.94 -5.66 4.25
C GLN A 35 9.70 -6.58 5.44
N GLN A 36 9.87 -7.90 5.29
CA GLN A 36 9.80 -8.85 6.40
C GLN A 36 10.94 -8.64 7.42
N LEU A 37 12.11 -8.17 6.96
CA LEU A 37 13.22 -7.76 7.79
C LEU A 37 13.03 -6.36 8.43
N LYS A 38 11.89 -5.70 8.20
CA LYS A 38 11.56 -4.35 8.69
C LYS A 38 12.42 -3.24 8.06
N ASP A 39 13.00 -3.50 6.90
CA ASP A 39 13.72 -2.51 6.10
C ASP A 39 12.84 -2.02 4.95
N ASP A 40 11.87 -1.18 5.29
CA ASP A 40 10.90 -0.63 4.33
C ASP A 40 11.59 0.26 3.28
N VAL A 41 12.71 0.88 3.62
CA VAL A 41 13.46 1.75 2.70
C VAL A 41 14.10 0.93 1.58
N THR A 42 14.77 -0.17 1.92
CA THR A 42 15.37 -1.07 0.93
C THR A 42 14.28 -1.83 0.18
N ALA A 43 13.20 -2.26 0.87
CA ALA A 43 12.05 -2.89 0.22
C ALA A 43 11.46 -2.01 -0.88
N ARG A 44 11.26 -0.71 -0.60
CA ARG A 44 10.75 0.25 -1.57
C ARG A 44 11.63 0.35 -2.82
N LYS A 45 12.94 0.39 -2.67
CA LYS A 45 13.89 0.43 -3.81
C LYS A 45 13.72 -0.77 -4.73
N TRP A 46 13.61 -1.97 -4.14
CA TRP A 46 13.42 -3.20 -4.91
C TRP A 46 12.08 -3.24 -5.64
N TYR A 47 11.00 -2.79 -5.00
CA TYR A 47 9.69 -2.67 -5.66
C TYR A 47 9.71 -1.65 -6.80
N ASP A 48 10.37 -0.50 -6.62
CA ASP A 48 10.53 0.51 -7.67
C ASP A 48 11.32 -0.05 -8.87
N GLU A 49 12.36 -0.88 -8.64
CA GLU A 49 13.07 -1.59 -9.70
C GLU A 49 12.19 -2.61 -10.41
N ALA A 50 11.39 -3.39 -9.67
CA ALA A 50 10.45 -4.34 -10.26
C ALA A 50 9.45 -3.62 -11.19
N VAL A 51 8.87 -2.50 -10.75
CA VAL A 51 7.94 -1.69 -11.57
C VAL A 51 8.64 -1.05 -12.77
N LYS A 52 9.93 -0.71 -12.66
CA LYS A 52 10.72 -0.17 -13.77
C LYS A 52 10.93 -1.22 -14.87
N LEU A 53 11.17 -2.47 -14.48
CA LEU A 53 11.32 -3.60 -15.40
C LEU A 53 9.99 -4.05 -15.98
N ASN A 54 8.95 -4.08 -15.17
CA ASN A 54 7.59 -4.41 -15.60
C ASN A 54 6.58 -3.39 -15.06
N PRO A 55 6.23 -2.35 -15.85
CA PRO A 55 5.28 -1.33 -15.44
C PRO A 55 3.85 -1.84 -15.13
N GLN A 56 3.49 -3.03 -15.60
CA GLN A 56 2.20 -3.67 -15.36
C GLN A 56 2.22 -4.66 -14.19
N TYR A 57 3.33 -4.74 -13.44
CA TYR A 57 3.45 -5.65 -12.31
C TYR A 57 2.62 -5.15 -11.12
N LEU A 58 1.39 -5.65 -11.03
CA LEU A 58 0.40 -5.21 -10.04
C LEU A 58 0.90 -5.39 -8.59
N GLU A 59 1.46 -6.56 -8.26
CA GLU A 59 1.90 -6.89 -6.89
C GLU A 59 2.96 -5.91 -6.39
N ALA A 60 3.92 -5.55 -7.24
CA ALA A 60 4.95 -4.57 -6.90
C ALA A 60 4.35 -3.16 -6.72
N ARG A 61 3.39 -2.77 -7.54
CA ARG A 61 2.69 -1.49 -7.40
C ARG A 61 1.82 -1.43 -6.15
N VAL A 62 1.10 -2.50 -5.84
CA VAL A 62 0.32 -2.63 -4.60
C VAL A 62 1.25 -2.54 -3.39
N ALA A 63 2.39 -3.25 -3.39
CA ALA A 63 3.37 -3.17 -2.30
C ALA A 63 3.90 -1.74 -2.09
N ILE A 64 4.17 -1.00 -3.17
CA ILE A 64 4.54 0.41 -3.10
C ILE A 64 3.41 1.26 -2.51
N ALA A 65 2.17 1.07 -3.00
CA ALA A 65 1.00 1.80 -2.51
C ALA A 65 0.76 1.56 -1.02
N GLU A 66 0.93 0.30 -0.57
CA GLU A 66 0.83 -0.06 0.86
C GLU A 66 1.90 0.61 1.72
N LEU A 67 3.16 0.66 1.26
CA LEU A 67 4.23 1.35 1.98
C LEU A 67 3.94 2.85 2.13
N VAL A 68 3.47 3.50 1.05
CA VAL A 68 3.08 4.92 1.09
C VAL A 68 1.87 5.14 2.00
N TYR A 69 0.94 4.18 2.04
CA TYR A 69 -0.27 4.26 2.85
C TYR A 69 -0.04 3.94 4.34
N LEU A 70 1.10 3.36 4.69
CA LEU A 70 1.41 2.89 6.05
C LEU A 70 1.32 4.01 7.09
N ASP A 71 1.80 5.20 6.78
CA ASP A 71 1.73 6.35 7.68
C ASP A 71 0.28 6.78 7.97
N ALA A 72 -0.58 6.77 6.94
CA ALA A 72 -2.01 7.06 7.12
C ALA A 72 -2.68 6.00 8.02
N LYS A 73 -2.33 4.71 7.84
CA LYS A 73 -2.80 3.63 8.72
C LYS A 73 -2.38 3.82 10.17
N LYS A 74 -1.13 4.24 10.43
CA LYS A 74 -0.63 4.53 11.78
C LYS A 74 -1.38 5.68 12.45
N ILE A 75 -1.59 6.78 11.72
CA ILE A 75 -2.34 7.95 12.21
C ILE A 75 -3.79 7.53 12.55
N ARG A 76 -4.44 6.77 11.69
CA ARG A 76 -5.80 6.27 11.94
C ARG A 76 -5.85 5.39 13.19
N ALA A 77 -4.89 4.48 13.38
CA ALA A 77 -4.80 3.65 14.56
C ALA A 77 -4.63 4.50 15.83
N GLU A 78 -3.83 5.56 15.81
CA GLU A 78 -3.68 6.52 16.90
C GLU A 78 -5.00 7.25 17.18
N MET A 79 -5.68 7.76 16.15
CA MET A 79 -6.99 8.43 16.31
C MET A 79 -8.05 7.51 16.93
N ASN A 80 -8.04 6.21 16.62
CA ASN A 80 -8.97 5.24 17.16
C ASN A 80 -8.75 4.94 18.66
N GLN A 81 -7.57 5.25 19.19
CA GLN A 81 -7.24 5.09 20.61
C GLN A 81 -7.62 6.33 21.44
N LEU A 82 -7.95 7.45 20.81
CA LEU A 82 -8.36 8.66 21.50
C LEU A 82 -9.77 8.54 22.07
N GLY A 83 -9.94 9.03 23.30
CA GLY A 83 -11.22 9.13 23.99
C GLY A 83 -12.07 10.31 23.53
N ILE A 84 -12.88 10.85 24.45
CA ILE A 84 -13.86 11.90 24.19
C ILE A 84 -13.57 13.22 24.94
N THR A 85 -12.44 13.31 25.65
CA THR A 85 -12.05 14.52 26.37
C THR A 85 -11.82 15.70 25.41
N ALA A 86 -11.78 16.91 25.94
CA ALA A 86 -11.50 18.11 25.14
C ALA A 86 -10.12 18.03 24.45
N ASP A 87 -9.12 17.50 25.16
CA ASP A 87 -7.77 17.31 24.64
C ASP A 87 -7.75 16.23 23.55
N ASP A 88 -8.46 15.10 23.75
CA ASP A 88 -8.59 14.06 22.73
C ASP A 88 -9.24 14.59 21.44
N LYS A 89 -10.29 15.42 21.58
CA LYS A 89 -10.96 16.05 20.44
C LYS A 89 -10.01 16.97 19.68
N LYS A 90 -9.23 17.78 20.41
CA LYS A 90 -8.23 18.67 19.80
C LYS A 90 -7.16 17.87 19.07
N LYS A 91 -6.62 16.84 19.73
CA LYS A 91 -5.62 15.95 19.13
C LYS A 91 -6.16 15.24 17.88
N ARG A 92 -7.40 14.74 17.94
CA ARG A 92 -8.07 14.11 16.78
C ARG A 92 -8.17 15.05 15.60
N PHE A 93 -8.53 16.31 15.84
CA PHE A 93 -8.63 17.34 14.80
C PHE A 93 -7.28 17.63 14.13
N GLU A 94 -6.17 17.68 14.91
CA GLU A 94 -4.83 17.88 14.33
C GLU A 94 -4.36 16.62 13.55
N LEU A 95 -4.62 15.43 14.05
CA LEU A 95 -4.29 14.18 13.37
C LEU A 95 -5.10 14.01 12.08
N ASP A 96 -6.35 14.46 12.05
CA ASP A 96 -7.19 14.40 10.85
C ASP A 96 -6.60 15.20 9.69
N LYS A 97 -6.07 16.39 9.95
CA LYS A 97 -5.36 17.19 8.94
C LYS A 97 -4.15 16.44 8.36
N VAL A 98 -3.36 15.82 9.25
CA VAL A 98 -2.18 15.04 8.82
C VAL A 98 -2.60 13.81 8.05
N LEU A 99 -3.68 13.13 8.48
CA LEU A 99 -4.25 11.98 7.78
C LEU A 99 -4.65 12.34 6.36
N VAL A 100 -5.38 13.44 6.18
CA VAL A 100 -5.81 13.92 4.85
C VAL A 100 -4.62 14.15 3.92
N GLU A 101 -3.55 14.77 4.40
CA GLU A 101 -2.35 14.98 3.59
C GLU A 101 -1.65 13.65 3.22
N LYS A 102 -1.56 12.70 4.14
CA LYS A 102 -1.01 11.37 3.86
C LYS A 102 -1.87 10.58 2.86
N LEU A 103 -3.19 10.71 2.93
CA LEU A 103 -4.10 10.07 1.99
C LEU A 103 -3.99 10.66 0.59
N LYS A 104 -3.86 11.97 0.45
CA LYS A 104 -3.62 12.64 -0.84
C LYS A 104 -2.33 12.14 -1.50
N VAL A 105 -1.28 11.87 -0.71
CA VAL A 105 -0.03 11.30 -1.22
C VAL A 105 -0.21 9.85 -1.66
N ALA A 106 -0.98 9.04 -0.92
CA ALA A 106 -1.19 7.62 -1.23
C ALA A 106 -2.15 7.40 -2.41
N LEU A 107 -3.13 8.28 -2.60
CA LEU A 107 -4.20 8.14 -3.60
C LEU A 107 -3.69 7.80 -5.01
N PRO A 108 -2.75 8.56 -5.61
CA PRO A 108 -2.31 8.30 -6.99
C PRO A 108 -1.65 6.93 -7.17
N TYR A 109 -1.06 6.36 -6.13
CA TYR A 109 -0.49 5.01 -6.18
C TYR A 109 -1.59 3.94 -6.30
N TRP A 110 -2.66 4.09 -5.54
CA TRP A 110 -3.81 3.17 -5.61
C TRP A 110 -4.61 3.34 -6.91
N GLU A 111 -4.78 4.56 -7.39
CA GLU A 111 -5.39 4.81 -8.72
C GLU A 111 -4.56 4.22 -9.87
N ALA A 112 -3.23 4.21 -9.75
CA ALA A 112 -2.36 3.55 -10.71
C ALA A 112 -2.53 2.02 -10.68
N CYS A 113 -2.77 1.41 -9.52
CA CYS A 113 -3.10 -0.01 -9.40
C CYS A 113 -4.46 -0.33 -10.04
N GLU A 114 -5.48 0.51 -9.83
CA GLU A 114 -6.80 0.33 -10.45
C GLU A 114 -6.74 0.33 -11.98
N LYS A 115 -5.89 1.16 -12.57
CA LYS A 115 -5.70 1.20 -14.03
C LYS A 115 -5.16 -0.12 -14.60
N ILE A 116 -4.40 -0.86 -13.81
CA ILE A 116 -3.83 -2.16 -14.22
C ILE A 116 -4.83 -3.27 -13.98
N SER A 117 -5.44 -3.31 -12.80
CA SER A 117 -6.44 -4.30 -12.44
C SER A 117 -7.67 -3.62 -11.85
N PRO A 118 -8.63 -3.23 -12.72
CA PRO A 118 -9.77 -2.45 -12.28
C PRO A 118 -10.76 -3.24 -11.39
N ASP A 119 -10.65 -4.55 -11.31
CA ASP A 119 -11.55 -5.43 -10.54
C ASP A 119 -10.85 -6.09 -9.34
N ASP A 120 -9.61 -5.68 -9.02
CA ASP A 120 -8.92 -6.21 -7.84
C ASP A 120 -9.56 -5.67 -6.56
N GLU A 121 -10.13 -6.57 -5.76
CA GLU A 121 -10.84 -6.26 -4.52
C GLU A 121 -9.98 -5.43 -3.55
N ARG A 122 -8.71 -5.80 -3.37
CA ARG A 122 -7.78 -5.09 -2.46
C ARG A 122 -7.60 -3.63 -2.88
N VAL A 123 -7.49 -3.40 -4.19
CA VAL A 123 -7.33 -2.06 -4.77
C VAL A 123 -8.59 -1.25 -4.57
N LEU A 124 -9.76 -1.84 -4.86
CA LEU A 124 -11.06 -1.18 -4.73
C LEU A 124 -11.36 -0.82 -3.26
N ASP A 125 -11.10 -1.73 -2.31
CA ASP A 125 -11.30 -1.49 -0.88
C ASP A 125 -10.44 -0.32 -0.36
N ASN A 126 -9.15 -0.30 -0.75
CA ASN A 126 -8.25 0.78 -0.35
C ASN A 126 -8.68 2.13 -0.96
N LEU A 127 -9.06 2.15 -2.24
CA LEU A 127 -9.58 3.35 -2.89
C LEU A 127 -10.86 3.84 -2.24
N TYR A 128 -11.82 2.95 -1.95
CA TYR A 128 -13.05 3.33 -1.25
C TYR A 128 -12.75 4.00 0.09
N SER A 129 -11.87 3.38 0.89
CA SER A 129 -11.45 3.92 2.19
C SER A 129 -10.78 5.29 2.06
N ILE A 130 -9.92 5.48 1.06
CA ILE A 130 -9.24 6.76 0.81
C ILE A 130 -10.26 7.82 0.38
N TYR A 131 -11.12 7.52 -0.60
CA TYR A 131 -12.15 8.44 -1.08
C TYR A 131 -13.13 8.84 0.02
N GLN A 132 -13.51 7.89 0.90
CA GLN A 132 -14.35 8.15 2.06
C GLN A 132 -13.73 9.19 3.00
N ASN A 133 -12.44 9.05 3.31
CA ASN A 133 -11.76 9.96 4.21
C ASN A 133 -11.41 11.31 3.58
N LEU A 134 -11.37 11.39 2.26
CA LEU A 134 -11.16 12.63 1.50
C LEU A 134 -12.49 13.29 1.09
N ASP A 135 -13.64 12.75 1.53
CA ASP A 135 -14.99 13.20 1.17
C ASP A 135 -15.24 13.28 -0.36
N MET A 136 -14.65 12.34 -1.11
CA MET A 136 -14.75 12.26 -2.57
C MET A 136 -15.99 11.44 -2.97
N GLN A 137 -17.19 11.97 -2.71
CA GLN A 137 -18.47 11.28 -2.87
C GLN A 137 -18.71 10.65 -4.25
N PRO A 138 -18.42 11.31 -5.40
CA PRO A 138 -18.61 10.69 -6.72
C PRO A 138 -17.74 9.45 -6.93
N GLN A 139 -16.47 9.49 -6.46
CA GLN A 139 -15.54 8.37 -6.59
C GLN A 139 -15.94 7.20 -5.68
N MET A 140 -16.39 7.50 -4.44
CA MET A 140 -16.95 6.48 -3.54
C MET A 140 -18.12 5.75 -4.20
N ALA A 141 -19.10 6.49 -4.70
CA ALA A 141 -20.29 5.90 -5.34
C ALA A 141 -19.92 5.04 -6.56
N ARG A 142 -18.89 5.44 -7.32
CA ARG A 142 -18.35 4.66 -8.45
C ARG A 142 -17.78 3.33 -7.97
N ILE A 143 -16.94 3.34 -6.93
CA ILE A 143 -16.35 2.11 -6.37
C ILE A 143 -17.43 1.23 -5.76
N GLU A 144 -18.33 1.79 -4.98
CA GLU A 144 -19.46 1.04 -4.38
C GLU A 144 -20.30 0.32 -5.44
N LYS A 145 -20.71 1.02 -6.49
CA LYS A 145 -21.44 0.42 -7.61
C LYS A 145 -20.66 -0.72 -8.25
N LYS A 146 -19.35 -0.55 -8.40
CA LYS A 146 -18.47 -1.56 -8.96
C LYS A 146 -18.36 -2.79 -8.06
N MET A 147 -18.12 -2.60 -6.77
CA MET A 147 -18.03 -3.69 -5.79
C MET A 147 -19.32 -4.51 -5.74
N LYS A 148 -20.47 -3.85 -5.77
CA LYS A 148 -21.78 -4.53 -5.88
C LYS A 148 -21.92 -5.32 -7.18
N SER A 149 -21.49 -4.77 -8.31
CA SER A 149 -21.55 -5.47 -9.60
C SER A 149 -20.64 -6.71 -9.67
N LEU A 150 -19.59 -6.74 -8.87
CA LEU A 150 -18.67 -7.88 -8.73
C LEU A 150 -19.12 -8.89 -7.67
N GLY A 151 -20.22 -8.61 -6.95
CA GLY A 151 -20.71 -9.45 -5.87
C GLY A 151 -19.82 -9.45 -4.61
N LEU A 152 -19.00 -8.42 -4.46
CA LEU A 152 -18.10 -8.23 -3.31
C LEU A 152 -18.82 -7.54 -2.14
N TRP A 153 -19.86 -6.78 -2.45
CA TRP A 153 -20.70 -6.08 -1.47
C TRP A 153 -22.19 -6.35 -1.76
N ASP A 154 -23.01 -6.32 -0.71
CA ASP A 154 -24.48 -6.45 -0.76
C ASP A 154 -25.18 -5.15 -1.20
#